data_99499482fce25ed9a829c48d095b5304
#
_entry.id   99499482fce25ed9a829c48d095b5304
#
_cell.length_a   1.000
_cell.length_b   1.000
_cell.length_c   1.000
_cell.angle_alpha   90.00
_cell.angle_beta   90.00
_cell.angle_gamma   90.00
#
_symmetry.space_group_name_H-M   'P 1'
#
loop_
_entity.id
_entity.type
_entity.pdbx_description
1 polymer ?
#
loop_
_entity_poly.entity_id
_entity_poly.type
_entity_poly.pdbx_seq_one_letter_code
_entity_poly.pdbx_strand_id
1 'polypeptide(L)'
;MTRHRYLINALAALALATAPLCSAAARQSAAPAAKTDSATKDATAKAEYAGSEACAGCHEDIGKSFAKNPHFSLDKSKHWEGKACEACHGPGSKHADSTSADDIRNPLKLTAVKADGICLSCHKNQPTQVGRLQGGHARSAIACTSCHNMHKTGAESSFVTLKRTAGINQLCSGCHIAEAASFKKPHHHKVPEGAMACTSCHNPHSSFLSRNLRQATDGGGPVCLNCHSDKRGPFLYSHVPVQSGSCTTCHEAHGSVNPRMLTRRDVLLLCLECHTNSQSPLNPGALGGVPTAVHNLSQPRFRNCTTCHQKIHGSNADRGLLR
;
A
#
# COMPACT_ATOMS: atom_id res chain seq x y z
N MET A 1 -38.71 59.98 -43.84
CA MET A 1 -40.03 59.67 -44.43
C MET A 1 -40.40 58.25 -44.07
N THR A 2 -41.57 58.12 -43.37
CA THR A 2 -42.55 57.01 -43.28
C THR A 2 -42.05 55.64 -42.72
N ARG A 3 -42.26 55.35 -41.46
CA ARG A 3 -43.38 54.62 -40.79
C ARG A 3 -43.84 53.37 -41.53
N HIS A 4 -43.71 52.18 -40.88
CA HIS A 4 -44.95 51.43 -40.51
C HIS A 4 -44.65 50.34 -39.47
N ARG A 5 -45.48 50.34 -38.45
CA ARG A 5 -45.70 49.35 -37.38
C ARG A 5 -46.38 48.11 -37.96
N TYR A 6 -46.17 46.97 -37.39
CA TYR A 6 -47.24 45.99 -37.07
C TYR A 6 -46.85 45.19 -35.81
N LEU A 7 -47.65 45.36 -34.81
CA LEU A 7 -47.83 44.46 -33.68
C LEU A 7 -48.69 43.27 -34.14
N ILE A 8 -48.30 42.03 -33.81
CA ILE A 8 -49.26 40.94 -33.64
C ILE A 8 -48.80 40.11 -32.41
N ASN A 9 -49.67 40.06 -31.42
CA ASN A 9 -49.64 39.14 -30.27
C ASN A 9 -49.94 37.72 -30.76
N ALA A 10 -49.22 36.75 -30.21
CA ALA A 10 -49.72 35.39 -30.10
C ALA A 10 -49.17 34.76 -28.82
N LEU A 11 -50.06 34.54 -27.87
CA LEU A 11 -49.89 33.61 -26.75
C LEU A 11 -49.65 32.20 -27.26
N ALA A 12 -48.66 31.52 -26.74
CA ALA A 12 -48.61 30.06 -26.80
C ALA A 12 -47.92 29.49 -25.57
N ALA A 13 -48.74 28.97 -24.73
CA ALA A 13 -48.62 27.81 -23.86
C ALA A 13 -47.24 27.39 -23.37
N LEU A 14 -47.04 27.61 -22.08
CA LEU A 14 -46.02 27.02 -21.22
C LEU A 14 -46.38 25.53 -21.02
N ALA A 15 -45.74 24.61 -21.72
CA ALA A 15 -45.78 23.19 -21.44
C ALA A 15 -44.63 22.86 -20.49
N LEU A 16 -44.92 22.70 -19.20
CA LEU A 16 -44.02 22.12 -18.23
C LEU A 16 -43.81 20.64 -18.60
N ALA A 17 -42.68 20.33 -19.18
CA ALA A 17 -42.19 18.96 -19.31
C ALA A 17 -41.54 18.60 -17.96
N THR A 18 -42.26 17.86 -17.12
CA THR A 18 -41.70 17.19 -15.95
C THR A 18 -40.84 16.05 -16.39
N ALA A 19 -39.52 16.23 -16.41
CA ALA A 19 -38.57 15.15 -16.54
C ALA A 19 -38.58 14.33 -15.23
N PRO A 20 -38.67 12.99 -15.27
CA PRO A 20 -38.51 12.20 -14.06
C PRO A 20 -37.03 12.28 -13.62
N LEU A 21 -36.80 12.76 -12.42
CA LEU A 21 -35.55 12.60 -11.67
C LEU A 21 -35.29 11.11 -11.53
N CYS A 22 -34.40 10.58 -12.34
CA CYS A 22 -33.85 9.25 -12.18
C CYS A 22 -32.95 9.30 -10.92
N SER A 23 -33.54 8.99 -9.78
CA SER A 23 -32.82 8.82 -8.51
C SER A 23 -31.96 7.56 -8.67
N ALA A 24 -30.69 7.74 -9.00
CA ALA A 24 -29.70 6.69 -8.91
C ALA A 24 -29.51 6.37 -7.41
N ALA A 25 -30.33 5.44 -6.91
CA ALA A 25 -30.08 4.84 -5.62
C ALA A 25 -28.72 4.13 -5.68
N ALA A 26 -27.71 4.75 -5.11
CA ALA A 26 -26.46 4.09 -4.80
C ALA A 26 -26.78 2.86 -3.96
N ARG A 27 -26.69 1.68 -4.54
CA ARG A 27 -26.67 0.43 -3.80
C ARG A 27 -25.41 0.46 -2.93
N GLN A 28 -25.57 0.89 -1.68
CA GLN A 28 -24.65 0.56 -0.62
C GLN A 28 -24.68 -0.96 -0.50
N SER A 29 -23.63 -1.62 -0.93
CA SER A 29 -23.42 -3.02 -0.62
C SER A 29 -23.31 -3.11 0.89
N ALA A 30 -24.32 -3.69 1.52
CA ALA A 30 -24.29 -3.99 2.94
C ALA A 30 -23.11 -4.91 3.21
N ALA A 31 -22.19 -4.47 4.04
CA ALA A 31 -21.20 -5.34 4.64
C ALA A 31 -21.95 -6.50 5.34
N PRO A 32 -21.41 -7.73 5.26
CA PRO A 32 -22.03 -8.84 5.96
C PRO A 32 -22.11 -8.52 7.45
N ALA A 33 -23.29 -8.66 8.01
CA ALA A 33 -23.56 -8.45 9.43
C ALA A 33 -22.56 -9.25 10.26
N ALA A 34 -21.84 -8.54 11.12
CA ALA A 34 -21.00 -9.18 12.12
C ALA A 34 -21.87 -10.11 12.95
N LYS A 35 -21.54 -11.39 12.94
CA LYS A 35 -22.16 -12.35 13.86
C LYS A 35 -21.84 -11.85 15.27
N THR A 36 -22.86 -11.45 15.99
CA THR A 36 -22.76 -11.17 17.42
C THR A 36 -22.43 -12.47 18.12
N ASP A 37 -21.19 -12.63 18.52
CA ASP A 37 -20.79 -13.74 19.38
C ASP A 37 -21.57 -13.59 20.70
N SER A 38 -22.47 -14.51 20.91
CA SER A 38 -23.13 -14.71 22.19
C SER A 38 -22.07 -14.87 23.27
N ALA A 39 -21.97 -13.89 24.14
CA ALA A 39 -21.15 -13.96 25.32
C ALA A 39 -21.77 -15.02 26.26
N THR A 40 -21.28 -16.22 26.22
CA THR A 40 -21.56 -17.23 27.25
C THR A 40 -20.90 -16.75 28.54
N LYS A 41 -21.73 -16.33 29.46
CA LYS A 41 -21.42 -16.20 30.88
C LYS A 41 -21.16 -17.63 31.42
N ASP A 42 -19.89 -17.94 31.61
CA ASP A 42 -19.47 -18.84 32.68
C ASP A 42 -18.07 -18.42 33.13
N ALA A 43 -18.02 -17.59 34.13
CA ALA A 43 -16.81 -16.97 34.62
C ALA A 43 -16.73 -17.15 36.13
N THR A 44 -16.27 -18.34 36.56
CA THR A 44 -15.71 -18.50 37.94
C THR A 44 -14.73 -19.66 38.05
N ALA A 45 -14.36 -20.38 37.01
CA ALA A 45 -13.19 -21.25 37.08
C ALA A 45 -11.96 -20.38 36.84
N LYS A 46 -11.06 -20.29 37.82
CA LYS A 46 -9.75 -19.65 37.68
C LYS A 46 -9.05 -20.34 36.51
N ALA A 47 -8.81 -19.59 35.43
CA ALA A 47 -8.17 -20.12 34.25
C ALA A 47 -6.77 -20.62 34.62
N GLU A 48 -6.52 -21.92 34.49
CA GLU A 48 -5.26 -22.55 34.87
C GLU A 48 -4.35 -22.76 33.65
N TYR A 49 -3.08 -22.50 33.84
CA TYR A 49 -2.03 -22.71 32.87
C TYR A 49 -1.47 -24.12 33.02
N ALA A 50 -1.33 -24.83 31.87
CA ALA A 50 -0.75 -26.18 31.84
C ALA A 50 0.78 -26.17 31.75
N GLY A 51 1.36 -25.13 31.20
CA GLY A 51 2.79 -24.98 30.94
C GLY A 51 3.25 -25.51 29.58
N SER A 52 4.34 -24.92 29.08
CA SER A 52 4.90 -25.24 27.75
C SER A 52 5.35 -26.69 27.62
N GLU A 53 5.81 -27.31 28.71
CA GLU A 53 6.27 -28.69 28.76
C GLU A 53 5.10 -29.67 28.52
N ALA A 54 3.95 -29.44 29.16
CA ALA A 54 2.76 -30.23 28.95
C ALA A 54 2.27 -30.15 27.50
N CYS A 55 2.31 -28.94 26.90
CA CYS A 55 1.97 -28.75 25.51
C CYS A 55 2.89 -29.54 24.57
N ALA A 56 4.21 -29.47 24.80
CA ALA A 56 5.22 -30.16 23.98
C ALA A 56 5.11 -31.68 24.07
N GLY A 57 4.54 -32.24 25.13
CA GLY A 57 4.29 -33.67 25.28
C GLY A 57 3.41 -34.27 24.18
N CYS A 58 2.39 -33.51 23.72
CA CYS A 58 1.51 -33.92 22.62
C CYS A 58 1.84 -33.22 21.31
N HIS A 59 2.37 -31.99 21.36
CA HIS A 59 2.72 -31.16 20.19
C HIS A 59 4.25 -31.10 19.99
N GLU A 60 4.91 -32.27 19.95
CA GLU A 60 6.38 -32.38 19.96
C GLU A 60 7.05 -31.63 18.81
N ASP A 61 6.56 -31.77 17.58
CA ASP A 61 7.15 -31.11 16.41
C ASP A 61 7.02 -29.57 16.46
N ILE A 62 5.89 -29.11 16.98
CA ILE A 62 5.67 -27.67 17.22
C ILE A 62 6.61 -27.18 18.31
N GLY A 63 6.73 -27.92 19.42
CA GLY A 63 7.63 -27.60 20.51
C GLY A 63 9.09 -27.50 20.05
N LYS A 64 9.57 -28.50 19.29
CA LYS A 64 10.93 -28.50 18.72
C LYS A 64 11.18 -27.33 17.76
N SER A 65 10.20 -27.00 16.94
CA SER A 65 10.29 -25.87 16.02
C SER A 65 10.25 -24.52 16.77
N PHE A 66 9.33 -24.37 17.71
CA PHE A 66 9.15 -23.17 18.51
C PHE A 66 10.35 -22.86 19.40
N ALA A 67 11.05 -23.87 19.91
CA ALA A 67 12.27 -23.71 20.71
C ALA A 67 13.38 -22.92 19.98
N LYS A 68 13.33 -22.89 18.62
CA LYS A 68 14.25 -22.09 17.79
C LYS A 68 13.67 -20.70 17.42
N ASN A 69 12.45 -20.39 17.84
CA ASN A 69 11.79 -19.14 17.54
C ASN A 69 12.18 -18.06 18.57
N PRO A 70 12.35 -16.79 18.17
CA PRO A 70 12.61 -15.69 19.13
C PRO A 70 11.58 -15.59 20.26
N HIS A 71 10.30 -15.94 20.00
CA HIS A 71 9.25 -15.93 21.01
C HIS A 71 9.42 -17.00 22.09
N PHE A 72 10.25 -18.01 21.86
CA PHE A 72 10.59 -18.97 22.93
C PHE A 72 11.29 -18.31 24.12
N SER A 73 11.89 -17.13 23.91
CA SER A 73 12.45 -16.35 25.01
C SER A 73 11.41 -15.93 26.07
N LEU A 74 10.11 -15.95 25.73
CA LEU A 74 9.02 -15.73 26.69
C LEU A 74 9.04 -16.77 27.80
N ASP A 75 9.43 -18.00 27.49
CA ASP A 75 9.49 -19.09 28.48
C ASP A 75 10.48 -18.85 29.63
N LYS A 76 11.42 -17.93 29.42
CA LYS A 76 12.39 -17.45 30.42
C LYS A 76 12.01 -16.10 31.01
N SER A 77 10.91 -15.49 30.56
CA SER A 77 10.47 -14.20 31.07
C SER A 77 9.64 -14.36 32.34
N LYS A 78 9.83 -13.46 33.32
CA LYS A 78 9.14 -13.50 34.62
C LYS A 78 7.61 -13.70 34.53
N HIS A 79 6.98 -13.15 33.51
CA HIS A 79 5.51 -13.21 33.32
C HIS A 79 5.04 -14.51 32.67
N TRP A 80 5.84 -15.06 31.75
CA TRP A 80 5.50 -16.23 30.94
C TRP A 80 6.43 -17.42 31.20
N GLU A 81 7.14 -17.43 32.33
CA GLU A 81 8.07 -18.50 32.69
C GLU A 81 7.37 -19.88 32.64
N GLY A 82 7.90 -20.77 31.81
CA GLY A 82 7.34 -22.09 31.57
C GLY A 82 5.98 -22.10 30.84
N LYS A 83 5.49 -20.96 30.28
CA LYS A 83 4.16 -20.81 29.69
C LYS A 83 4.16 -20.06 28.35
N ALA A 84 5.23 -20.10 27.60
CA ALA A 84 5.38 -19.33 26.38
C ALA A 84 4.28 -19.63 25.33
N CYS A 85 3.84 -20.88 25.23
CA CYS A 85 2.73 -21.28 24.31
C CYS A 85 1.43 -20.54 24.68
N GLU A 86 1.14 -20.44 25.95
CA GLU A 86 -0.10 -19.89 26.49
C GLU A 86 -0.16 -18.36 26.42
N ALA A 87 0.98 -17.69 26.15
CA ALA A 87 0.99 -16.27 25.86
C ALA A 87 0.13 -15.93 24.61
N CYS A 88 0.08 -16.84 23.67
CA CYS A 88 -0.73 -16.70 22.45
C CYS A 88 -2.03 -17.53 22.50
N HIS A 89 -1.95 -18.74 23.06
CA HIS A 89 -3.07 -19.70 23.06
C HIS A 89 -4.00 -19.57 24.28
N GLY A 90 -3.60 -18.81 25.29
CA GLY A 90 -4.34 -18.71 26.57
C GLY A 90 -4.16 -19.95 27.45
N PRO A 91 -4.81 -19.97 28.64
CA PRO A 91 -4.72 -21.06 29.60
C PRO A 91 -5.09 -22.41 28.97
N GLY A 92 -4.22 -23.42 29.11
CA GLY A 92 -4.30 -24.68 28.41
C GLY A 92 -4.73 -25.89 29.22
N SER A 93 -4.93 -25.78 30.56
CA SER A 93 -5.25 -26.94 31.39
C SER A 93 -6.47 -27.69 30.92
N LYS A 94 -7.56 -26.98 30.61
CA LYS A 94 -8.79 -27.61 30.12
C LYS A 94 -8.57 -28.40 28.83
N HIS A 95 -7.76 -27.86 27.89
CA HIS A 95 -7.41 -28.54 26.66
C HIS A 95 -6.53 -29.76 26.92
N ALA A 96 -5.56 -29.65 27.84
CA ALA A 96 -4.71 -30.76 28.18
C ALA A 96 -5.51 -31.96 28.75
N ASP A 97 -6.56 -31.69 29.52
CA ASP A 97 -7.44 -32.70 30.07
C ASP A 97 -8.43 -33.26 29.04
N SER A 98 -9.07 -32.41 28.26
CA SER A 98 -10.15 -32.77 27.32
C SER A 98 -9.63 -33.20 25.93
N THR A 99 -8.44 -32.80 25.55
CA THR A 99 -7.88 -32.88 24.19
C THR A 99 -8.72 -32.19 23.12
N SER A 100 -9.77 -31.46 23.48
CA SER A 100 -10.67 -30.76 22.57
C SER A 100 -10.04 -29.44 22.07
N ALA A 101 -10.03 -29.24 20.76
CA ALA A 101 -9.56 -28.00 20.14
C ALA A 101 -10.43 -26.77 20.50
N ASP A 102 -11.63 -26.97 21.03
CA ASP A 102 -12.54 -25.88 21.44
C ASP A 102 -12.18 -25.36 22.86
N ASP A 103 -11.39 -26.11 23.62
CA ASP A 103 -10.97 -25.76 24.96
C ASP A 103 -9.66 -24.94 25.00
N ILE A 104 -9.14 -24.56 23.84
CA ILE A 104 -7.92 -23.75 23.70
C ILE A 104 -8.13 -22.67 22.65
N ARG A 105 -7.59 -21.50 22.87
CA ARG A 105 -7.65 -20.41 21.90
C ARG A 105 -6.75 -20.72 20.70
N ASN A 106 -7.34 -20.72 19.49
CA ASN A 106 -6.57 -20.77 18.25
C ASN A 106 -6.56 -19.40 17.56
N PRO A 107 -5.43 -18.68 17.52
CA PRO A 107 -5.33 -17.36 16.91
C PRO A 107 -5.77 -17.31 15.44
N LEU A 108 -5.64 -18.41 14.68
CA LEU A 108 -6.07 -18.49 13.28
C LEU A 108 -7.60 -18.56 13.12
N LYS A 109 -8.32 -18.99 14.14
CA LYS A 109 -9.80 -19.06 14.15
C LYS A 109 -10.44 -17.77 14.66
N LEU A 110 -9.64 -16.81 15.16
CA LEU A 110 -10.14 -15.54 15.66
C LEU A 110 -10.39 -14.56 14.52
N THR A 111 -11.25 -13.56 14.79
CA THR A 111 -11.32 -12.38 13.92
C THR A 111 -9.96 -11.66 13.90
N ALA A 112 -9.65 -10.98 12.79
CA ALA A 112 -8.36 -10.29 12.65
C ALA A 112 -8.06 -9.33 13.82
N VAL A 113 -9.08 -8.60 14.30
CA VAL A 113 -8.93 -7.69 15.44
C VAL A 113 -8.54 -8.43 16.72
N LYS A 114 -9.19 -9.57 17.00
CA LYS A 114 -8.88 -10.38 18.20
C LYS A 114 -7.50 -11.03 18.09
N ALA A 115 -7.15 -11.58 16.92
CA ALA A 115 -5.83 -12.15 16.66
C ALA A 115 -4.72 -11.10 16.78
N ASP A 116 -4.90 -9.93 16.16
CA ASP A 116 -3.95 -8.81 16.22
C ASP A 116 -3.80 -8.29 17.66
N GLY A 117 -4.88 -8.28 18.45
CA GLY A 117 -4.85 -7.88 19.86
C GLY A 117 -3.87 -8.71 20.70
N ILE A 118 -3.74 -10.01 20.40
CA ILE A 118 -2.76 -10.89 21.07
C ILE A 118 -1.33 -10.40 20.77
N CYS A 119 -1.01 -10.16 19.52
CA CYS A 119 0.32 -9.72 19.10
C CYS A 119 0.63 -8.31 19.63
N LEU A 120 -0.35 -7.40 19.51
CA LEU A 120 -0.20 -6.00 19.90
C LEU A 120 -0.15 -5.80 21.42
N SER A 121 -0.52 -6.79 22.23
CA SER A 121 -0.30 -6.70 23.68
C SER A 121 1.18 -6.46 24.04
N CYS A 122 2.10 -6.97 23.20
CA CYS A 122 3.54 -6.77 23.33
C CYS A 122 4.11 -5.85 22.22
N HIS A 123 3.60 -5.94 20.98
CA HIS A 123 4.17 -5.26 19.81
C HIS A 123 3.58 -3.86 19.53
N LYS A 124 2.76 -3.29 20.41
CA LYS A 124 2.06 -2.01 20.16
C LYS A 124 2.98 -0.79 20.00
N ASN A 125 4.16 -0.83 20.62
CA ASN A 125 5.08 0.32 20.66
C ASN A 125 6.19 0.25 19.61
N GLN A 126 6.11 -0.68 18.66
CA GLN A 126 7.13 -0.78 17.62
C GLN A 126 6.90 0.27 16.51
N PRO A 127 7.92 1.09 16.15
CA PRO A 127 7.78 2.14 15.15
C PRO A 127 7.25 1.65 13.80
N THR A 128 7.59 0.40 13.42
CA THR A 128 7.12 -0.21 12.17
C THR A 128 5.63 -0.53 12.16
N GLN A 129 4.96 -0.47 13.31
CA GLN A 129 3.53 -0.81 13.49
C GLN A 129 2.62 0.42 13.55
N VAL A 130 3.15 1.63 13.46
CA VAL A 130 2.41 2.89 13.70
C VAL A 130 1.13 3.01 12.87
N GLY A 131 1.15 2.55 11.62
CA GLY A 131 -0.02 2.59 10.73
C GLY A 131 -0.89 1.33 10.76
N ARG A 132 -0.55 0.30 11.56
CA ARG A 132 -1.12 -1.04 11.42
C ARG A 132 -2.64 -1.08 11.55
N LEU A 133 -3.22 -0.40 12.53
CA LEU A 133 -4.65 -0.46 12.80
C LEU A 133 -5.51 0.33 11.80
N GLN A 134 -4.96 1.35 11.16
CA GLN A 134 -5.64 2.21 10.19
C GLN A 134 -5.31 1.83 8.74
N GLY A 135 -4.39 0.91 8.54
CA GLY A 135 -3.89 0.54 7.24
C GLY A 135 -4.86 -0.32 6.42
N GLY A 136 -4.57 -0.45 5.14
CA GLY A 136 -5.38 -1.24 4.20
C GLY A 136 -5.55 -2.69 4.63
N HIS A 137 -4.49 -3.34 5.10
CA HIS A 137 -4.54 -4.72 5.57
C HIS A 137 -5.50 -4.88 6.77
N ALA A 138 -5.42 -4.00 7.77
CA ALA A 138 -6.33 -4.05 8.91
C ALA A 138 -7.79 -3.81 8.50
N ARG A 139 -8.04 -2.82 7.63
CA ARG A 139 -9.40 -2.56 7.11
C ARG A 139 -9.95 -3.71 6.26
N SER A 140 -9.08 -4.49 5.65
CA SER A 140 -9.43 -5.71 4.89
C SER A 140 -9.41 -6.97 5.74
N ALA A 141 -9.39 -6.84 7.07
CA ALA A 141 -9.37 -7.95 8.02
C ALA A 141 -8.21 -8.95 7.83
N ILE A 142 -7.07 -8.47 7.34
CA ILE A 142 -5.83 -9.26 7.22
C ILE A 142 -5.10 -9.21 8.56
N ALA A 143 -5.09 -10.32 9.28
CA ALA A 143 -4.46 -10.44 10.60
C ALA A 143 -2.92 -10.56 10.48
N CYS A 144 -2.21 -10.33 11.59
CA CYS A 144 -0.76 -10.58 11.69
C CYS A 144 -0.42 -12.02 11.27
N THR A 145 -1.24 -12.97 11.68
CA THR A 145 -1.09 -14.41 11.38
C THR A 145 -1.25 -14.77 9.91
N SER A 146 -1.82 -13.88 9.10
CA SER A 146 -1.92 -14.10 7.63
C SER A 146 -0.55 -14.05 6.94
N CYS A 147 0.42 -13.36 7.56
CA CYS A 147 1.78 -13.20 7.04
C CYS A 147 2.83 -13.84 7.94
N HIS A 148 2.59 -13.88 9.25
CA HIS A 148 3.53 -14.35 10.26
C HIS A 148 3.12 -15.70 10.82
N ASN A 149 3.99 -16.71 10.68
CA ASN A 149 3.81 -18.02 11.29
C ASN A 149 4.77 -18.19 12.47
N MET A 150 4.20 -18.22 13.66
CA MET A 150 4.97 -18.24 14.91
C MET A 150 5.52 -19.64 15.26
N HIS A 151 5.00 -20.70 14.67
CA HIS A 151 5.45 -22.06 14.93
C HIS A 151 6.64 -22.50 14.06
N LYS A 152 6.86 -21.81 12.93
CA LYS A 152 7.95 -22.12 12.00
C LYS A 152 9.12 -21.18 12.16
N THR A 153 10.32 -21.70 12.01
CA THR A 153 11.57 -20.93 12.09
C THR A 153 12.53 -21.28 10.94
N GLY A 154 13.61 -20.52 10.81
CA GLY A 154 14.65 -20.77 9.80
C GLY A 154 14.14 -20.68 8.37
N ALA A 155 14.55 -21.63 7.53
CA ALA A 155 14.18 -21.65 6.12
C ALA A 155 12.69 -21.93 5.88
N GLU A 156 12.03 -22.56 6.83
CA GLU A 156 10.60 -22.89 6.75
C GLU A 156 9.68 -21.80 7.28
N SER A 157 10.24 -20.83 8.01
CA SER A 157 9.48 -19.67 8.49
C SER A 157 9.43 -18.60 7.43
N SER A 158 8.25 -18.33 6.91
CA SER A 158 8.05 -17.19 6.01
C SER A 158 8.51 -15.86 6.62
N PHE A 159 8.52 -15.75 7.94
CA PHE A 159 8.95 -14.54 8.64
C PHE A 159 10.48 -14.45 8.80
N VAL A 160 11.13 -15.53 9.19
CA VAL A 160 12.61 -15.54 9.42
C VAL A 160 13.34 -15.58 8.08
N THR A 161 12.79 -16.24 7.07
CA THR A 161 13.30 -16.25 5.69
C THR A 161 12.95 -14.99 4.91
N LEU A 162 12.25 -14.02 5.50
CA LEU A 162 12.06 -12.69 4.92
C LEU A 162 13.37 -11.94 4.68
N LYS A 163 14.50 -12.45 5.11
CA LYS A 163 15.82 -12.04 4.61
C LYS A 163 16.03 -12.39 3.13
N ARG A 164 15.25 -13.32 2.57
CA ARG A 164 15.28 -13.64 1.15
C ARG A 164 14.18 -12.87 0.44
N THR A 165 14.57 -11.92 -0.37
CA THR A 165 13.66 -11.07 -1.16
C THR A 165 12.63 -11.87 -1.95
N ALA A 166 13.01 -13.03 -2.48
CA ALA A 166 12.12 -13.92 -3.21
C ALA A 166 10.94 -14.43 -2.36
N GLY A 167 11.19 -14.82 -1.10
CA GLY A 167 10.12 -15.28 -0.19
C GLY A 167 9.13 -14.16 0.15
N ILE A 168 9.62 -12.93 0.36
CA ILE A 168 8.75 -11.76 0.57
C ILE A 168 7.89 -11.51 -0.67
N ASN A 169 8.50 -11.51 -1.84
CA ASN A 169 7.81 -11.23 -3.09
C ASN A 169 6.73 -12.29 -3.37
N GLN A 170 7.03 -13.55 -3.13
CA GLN A 170 6.07 -14.65 -3.26
C GLN A 170 4.89 -14.49 -2.29
N LEU A 171 5.14 -14.15 -1.04
CA LEU A 171 4.10 -13.92 -0.04
C LEU A 171 3.13 -12.80 -0.47
N CYS A 172 3.67 -11.67 -0.87
CA CYS A 172 2.85 -10.53 -1.31
C CYS A 172 2.08 -10.85 -2.60
N SER A 173 2.72 -11.50 -3.57
CA SER A 173 2.14 -11.83 -4.88
C SER A 173 0.98 -12.81 -4.79
N GLY A 174 0.85 -13.56 -3.70
CA GLY A 174 -0.28 -14.46 -3.46
C GLY A 174 -1.63 -13.73 -3.42
N CYS A 175 -1.64 -12.46 -3.02
CA CYS A 175 -2.83 -11.62 -2.97
C CYS A 175 -2.73 -10.45 -3.96
N HIS A 176 -1.55 -9.84 -4.14
CA HIS A 176 -1.31 -8.71 -5.04
C HIS A 176 -0.97 -9.16 -6.46
N ILE A 177 -1.92 -9.87 -7.09
CA ILE A 177 -1.73 -10.52 -8.40
C ILE A 177 -1.53 -9.49 -9.52
N ALA A 178 -2.24 -8.36 -9.48
CA ALA A 178 -2.15 -7.32 -10.50
C ALA A 178 -0.76 -6.66 -10.51
N GLU A 179 -0.23 -6.39 -9.33
CA GLU A 179 1.11 -5.84 -9.15
C GLU A 179 2.17 -6.85 -9.59
N ALA A 180 2.01 -8.12 -9.22
CA ALA A 180 2.89 -9.20 -9.66
C ALA A 180 2.90 -9.34 -11.20
N ALA A 181 1.75 -9.21 -11.85
CA ALA A 181 1.65 -9.21 -13.31
C ALA A 181 2.34 -7.98 -13.94
N SER A 182 2.26 -6.83 -13.28
CA SER A 182 2.93 -5.61 -13.76
C SER A 182 4.45 -5.74 -13.79
N PHE A 183 5.05 -6.46 -12.84
CA PHE A 183 6.49 -6.76 -12.85
C PHE A 183 6.94 -7.71 -13.96
N LYS A 184 6.01 -8.35 -14.69
CA LYS A 184 6.34 -9.18 -15.87
C LYS A 184 6.47 -8.37 -17.18
N LYS A 185 6.18 -7.07 -17.15
CA LYS A 185 6.35 -6.19 -18.31
C LYS A 185 7.85 -6.01 -18.64
N PRO A 186 8.20 -5.65 -19.89
CA PRO A 186 9.60 -5.60 -20.35
C PRO A 186 10.51 -4.68 -19.52
N HIS A 187 9.97 -3.56 -19.03
CA HIS A 187 10.70 -2.56 -18.25
C HIS A 187 10.13 -2.52 -16.84
N HIS A 188 10.86 -3.09 -15.85
CA HIS A 188 10.42 -3.20 -14.47
C HIS A 188 11.61 -3.15 -13.51
N HIS A 189 11.34 -2.85 -12.24
CA HIS A 189 12.32 -3.06 -11.18
C HIS A 189 12.53 -4.56 -10.95
N LYS A 190 13.74 -4.94 -10.59
CA LYS A 190 14.21 -6.35 -10.48
C LYS A 190 13.65 -7.07 -9.25
N VAL A 191 12.33 -6.99 -9.07
CA VAL A 191 11.58 -7.68 -8.00
C VAL A 191 11.41 -9.18 -8.31
N PRO A 192 10.99 -9.58 -9.53
CA PRO A 192 10.92 -11.01 -9.87
C PRO A 192 12.27 -11.73 -9.79
N GLU A 193 13.34 -11.01 -10.11
CA GLU A 193 14.70 -11.55 -10.07
C GLU A 193 15.30 -11.59 -8.66
N GLY A 194 14.57 -11.09 -7.65
CA GLY A 194 14.98 -11.13 -6.26
C GLY A 194 16.02 -10.07 -5.85
N ALA A 195 16.36 -9.12 -6.73
CA ALA A 195 17.25 -8.02 -6.38
C ALA A 195 16.58 -6.97 -5.48
N MET A 196 15.25 -6.90 -5.53
CA MET A 196 14.43 -6.02 -4.71
C MET A 196 13.24 -6.78 -4.13
N ALA A 197 12.81 -6.36 -2.93
CA ALA A 197 11.59 -6.86 -2.32
C ALA A 197 10.48 -5.80 -2.41
N CYS A 198 9.22 -6.24 -2.36
CA CYS A 198 8.07 -5.33 -2.23
C CYS A 198 8.26 -4.40 -1.02
N THR A 199 8.83 -4.92 0.07
CA THR A 199 9.13 -4.17 1.29
C THR A 199 10.32 -3.21 1.16
N SER A 200 11.04 -3.21 0.06
CA SER A 200 12.05 -2.16 -0.22
C SER A 200 11.38 -0.79 -0.41
N CYS A 201 10.14 -0.78 -0.91
CA CYS A 201 9.37 0.44 -1.16
C CYS A 201 8.15 0.57 -0.24
N HIS A 202 7.50 -0.53 0.14
CA HIS A 202 6.26 -0.54 0.91
C HIS A 202 6.47 -1.00 2.35
N ASN A 203 5.71 -0.40 3.28
CA ASN A 203 5.58 -0.92 4.65
C ASN A 203 4.29 -1.75 4.75
N PRO A 204 4.38 -3.09 4.90
CA PRO A 204 3.20 -3.95 5.00
C PRO A 204 2.37 -3.69 6.26
N HIS A 205 2.97 -3.11 7.30
CA HIS A 205 2.29 -2.70 8.52
C HIS A 205 1.61 -1.33 8.37
N SER A 206 1.61 -0.77 7.17
CA SER A 206 1.11 0.55 6.81
C SER A 206 2.04 1.70 7.21
N SER A 207 1.82 2.81 6.56
CA SER A 207 2.48 4.09 6.85
C SER A 207 1.48 5.22 6.64
N PHE A 208 1.84 6.44 7.04
CA PHE A 208 1.04 7.63 6.76
C PHE A 208 1.19 8.14 5.32
N LEU A 209 2.10 7.55 4.55
CA LEU A 209 2.31 7.90 3.16
C LEU A 209 1.32 7.16 2.25
N SER A 210 0.97 7.78 1.14
CA SER A 210 0.11 7.17 0.11
C SER A 210 0.63 5.79 -0.28
N ARG A 211 -0.31 4.83 -0.48
CA ARG A 211 0.01 3.44 -0.87
C ARG A 211 0.99 2.73 0.07
N ASN A 212 1.03 3.14 1.34
CA ASN A 212 1.94 2.59 2.35
C ASN A 212 3.42 2.64 1.93
N LEU A 213 3.83 3.65 1.20
CA LEU A 213 5.24 3.82 0.85
C LEU A 213 6.07 4.11 2.10
N ARG A 214 7.30 3.65 2.09
CA ARG A 214 8.31 4.02 3.08
C ARG A 214 8.83 5.42 2.78
N GLN A 215 9.30 6.11 3.79
CA GLN A 215 10.11 7.31 3.61
C GLN A 215 11.52 6.97 3.15
N ALA A 216 12.19 7.91 2.51
CA ALA A 216 13.62 7.81 2.31
C ALA A 216 14.32 7.74 3.68
N THR A 217 15.43 6.98 3.74
CA THR A 217 16.13 6.68 5.00
C THR A 217 16.71 7.92 5.68
N ASP A 218 16.94 8.98 4.93
CA ASP A 218 17.40 10.28 5.42
C ASP A 218 16.26 11.25 5.77
N GLY A 219 15.01 10.79 5.70
CA GLY A 219 13.82 11.62 5.97
C GLY A 219 13.49 12.66 4.89
N GLY A 220 14.29 12.75 3.83
CA GLY A 220 14.24 13.83 2.84
C GLY A 220 13.59 13.48 1.52
N GLY A 221 12.40 12.84 1.49
CA GLY A 221 11.69 12.65 0.23
C GLY A 221 11.13 11.24 0.00
N PRO A 222 10.73 10.91 -1.23
CA PRO A 222 10.15 9.61 -1.56
C PRO A 222 11.20 8.50 -1.48
N VAL A 223 10.74 7.29 -1.16
CA VAL A 223 11.58 6.10 -1.03
C VAL A 223 12.44 5.79 -2.27
N CYS A 224 12.01 6.23 -3.43
CA CYS A 224 12.75 6.09 -4.70
C CYS A 224 14.17 6.63 -4.61
N LEU A 225 14.37 7.70 -3.85
CA LEU A 225 15.65 8.39 -3.69
C LEU A 225 16.66 7.62 -2.84
N ASN A 226 16.27 6.51 -2.19
CA ASN A 226 17.24 5.63 -1.54
C ASN A 226 18.20 4.96 -2.55
N CYS A 227 17.73 4.75 -3.78
CA CYS A 227 18.53 4.14 -4.85
C CYS A 227 18.82 5.14 -5.98
N HIS A 228 17.88 6.04 -6.29
CA HIS A 228 18.01 7.07 -7.32
C HIS A 228 18.50 8.41 -6.72
N SER A 229 19.57 8.35 -5.95
CA SER A 229 20.12 9.50 -5.23
C SER A 229 20.55 10.65 -6.16
N ASP A 230 20.92 10.34 -7.39
CA ASP A 230 21.28 11.31 -8.43
C ASP A 230 20.09 12.16 -8.91
N LYS A 231 18.85 11.77 -8.55
CA LYS A 231 17.62 12.53 -8.84
C LYS A 231 17.14 13.37 -7.65
N ARG A 232 17.85 13.32 -6.52
CA ARG A 232 17.42 14.01 -5.29
C ARG A 232 17.62 15.52 -5.33
N GLY A 233 18.68 15.96 -5.94
CA GLY A 233 19.13 17.35 -5.79
C GLY A 233 19.95 17.56 -4.50
N PRO A 234 20.05 18.79 -3.97
CA PRO A 234 19.37 19.97 -4.48
C PRO A 234 19.85 20.40 -5.86
N PHE A 235 18.92 20.84 -6.70
CA PHE A 235 19.25 21.41 -8.01
C PHE A 235 18.98 22.91 -7.98
N LEU A 236 19.79 23.71 -8.67
CA LEU A 236 19.56 25.15 -8.82
C LEU A 236 18.26 25.40 -9.58
N TYR A 237 17.97 24.57 -10.58
CA TYR A 237 16.73 24.58 -11.36
C TYR A 237 16.07 23.21 -11.25
N SER A 238 15.05 23.14 -10.41
CA SER A 238 14.30 21.89 -10.16
C SER A 238 13.08 21.81 -11.07
N HIS A 239 12.76 20.59 -11.53
CA HIS A 239 11.48 20.31 -12.14
C HIS A 239 10.46 20.02 -11.03
N VAL A 240 9.37 20.76 -11.00
CA VAL A 240 8.39 20.73 -9.89
C VAL A 240 7.89 19.32 -9.54
N PRO A 241 7.50 18.45 -10.51
CA PRO A 241 7.07 17.09 -10.18
C PRO A 241 8.13 16.27 -9.46
N VAL A 242 9.41 16.48 -9.77
CA VAL A 242 10.54 15.79 -9.11
C VAL A 242 10.74 16.34 -7.69
N GLN A 243 10.71 17.65 -7.54
CA GLN A 243 10.83 18.32 -6.25
C GLN A 243 9.71 17.92 -5.28
N SER A 244 8.48 17.79 -5.77
CA SER A 244 7.33 17.31 -4.98
C SER A 244 7.35 15.81 -4.68
N GLY A 245 8.31 15.06 -5.21
CA GLY A 245 8.40 13.61 -5.04
C GLY A 245 7.41 12.80 -5.86
N SER A 246 6.77 13.41 -6.85
CA SER A 246 5.74 12.79 -7.70
C SER A 246 6.35 11.95 -8.85
N CYS A 247 7.30 11.07 -8.55
CA CYS A 247 8.01 10.24 -9.54
C CYS A 247 7.03 9.41 -10.39
N THR A 248 5.95 8.92 -9.79
CA THR A 248 4.94 8.09 -10.47
C THR A 248 4.00 8.87 -11.40
N THR A 249 4.13 10.17 -11.49
CA THR A 249 3.47 10.97 -12.53
C THR A 249 3.99 10.58 -13.93
N CYS A 250 5.31 10.29 -14.01
CA CYS A 250 5.96 9.94 -15.27
C CYS A 250 6.36 8.46 -15.36
N HIS A 251 6.54 7.78 -14.23
CA HIS A 251 7.05 6.41 -14.17
C HIS A 251 6.08 5.42 -13.52
N GLU A 252 5.97 4.23 -14.12
CA GLU A 252 5.23 3.07 -13.58
C GLU A 252 6.18 2.22 -12.73
N ALA A 253 6.13 2.41 -11.40
CA ALA A 253 7.11 1.80 -10.49
C ALA A 253 7.14 0.26 -10.50
N HIS A 254 6.03 -0.40 -10.81
CA HIS A 254 5.96 -1.86 -10.86
C HIS A 254 6.37 -2.42 -12.24
N GLY A 255 6.22 -1.64 -13.29
CA GLY A 255 6.65 -2.02 -14.63
C GLY A 255 5.79 -1.44 -15.74
N SER A 256 6.39 -1.22 -16.88
CA SER A 256 5.79 -0.65 -18.09
C SER A 256 6.21 -1.39 -19.34
N VAL A 257 5.41 -1.31 -20.37
CA VAL A 257 5.80 -1.72 -21.72
C VAL A 257 6.70 -0.67 -22.39
N ASN A 258 6.79 0.52 -21.79
CA ASN A 258 7.55 1.63 -22.32
C ASN A 258 8.97 1.68 -21.71
N PRO A 259 10.00 2.02 -22.50
CA PRO A 259 11.37 2.20 -21.99
C PRO A 259 11.41 3.15 -20.77
N ARG A 260 12.36 2.91 -19.87
CA ARG A 260 12.52 3.69 -18.63
C ARG A 260 11.30 3.66 -17.71
N MET A 261 10.45 2.67 -17.89
CA MET A 261 9.17 2.52 -17.15
C MET A 261 8.27 3.76 -17.25
N LEU A 262 8.23 4.43 -18.40
CA LEU A 262 7.37 5.59 -18.60
C LEU A 262 5.88 5.18 -18.65
N THR A 263 5.02 6.06 -18.16
CA THR A 263 3.55 5.91 -18.23
C THR A 263 3.04 6.03 -19.67
N ARG A 264 3.75 6.77 -20.52
CA ARG A 264 3.46 6.96 -21.94
C ARG A 264 4.62 6.51 -22.80
N ARG A 265 4.30 5.92 -23.95
CA ARG A 265 5.32 5.56 -24.95
C ARG A 265 5.90 6.80 -25.63
N ASP A 266 5.03 7.73 -25.96
CA ASP A 266 5.40 8.96 -26.62
C ASP A 266 5.73 10.03 -25.57
N VAL A 267 6.99 10.45 -25.55
CA VAL A 267 7.50 11.47 -24.63
C VAL A 267 6.83 12.82 -24.85
N LEU A 268 6.46 13.15 -26.09
CA LEU A 268 5.70 14.37 -26.38
C LEU A 268 4.39 14.39 -25.61
N LEU A 269 3.62 13.30 -25.72
CA LEU A 269 2.32 13.19 -25.05
C LEU A 269 2.47 13.23 -23.53
N LEU A 270 3.51 12.60 -22.99
CA LEU A 270 3.82 12.65 -21.57
C LEU A 270 4.06 14.09 -21.09
N CYS A 271 4.87 14.84 -21.80
CA CYS A 271 5.16 16.22 -21.43
C CYS A 271 3.93 17.13 -21.59
N LEU A 272 3.14 16.92 -22.65
CA LEU A 272 1.95 17.70 -22.93
C LEU A 272 0.78 17.45 -21.96
N GLU A 273 0.83 16.42 -21.12
CA GLU A 273 -0.16 16.27 -20.03
C GLU A 273 -0.16 17.52 -19.10
N CYS A 274 0.99 18.21 -19.01
CA CYS A 274 1.13 19.43 -18.23
C CYS A 274 1.50 20.65 -19.11
N HIS A 275 2.44 20.47 -20.07
CA HIS A 275 2.96 21.55 -20.93
C HIS A 275 2.13 21.67 -22.22
N THR A 276 0.81 21.78 -22.09
CA THR A 276 -0.10 21.92 -23.23
C THR A 276 0.07 23.25 -23.95
N ASN A 277 -0.10 23.23 -25.28
CA ASN A 277 -0.16 24.44 -26.11
C ASN A 277 -1.52 25.16 -26.02
N SER A 278 -2.53 24.61 -25.36
CA SER A 278 -3.81 25.28 -25.24
C SER A 278 -3.68 26.50 -24.33
N GLN A 279 -3.93 27.66 -24.89
CA GLN A 279 -4.04 28.90 -24.14
C GLN A 279 -5.41 28.97 -23.47
N SER A 280 -5.42 29.15 -22.15
CA SER A 280 -6.63 29.48 -21.42
C SER A 280 -6.87 30.99 -21.48
N PRO A 281 -8.08 31.46 -21.73
CA PRO A 281 -8.40 32.89 -21.64
C PRO A 281 -8.10 33.49 -20.26
N LEU A 282 -8.13 32.66 -19.21
CA LEU A 282 -7.88 33.07 -17.83
C LEU A 282 -6.40 33.04 -17.45
N ASN A 283 -5.59 32.29 -18.18
CA ASN A 283 -4.15 32.17 -17.94
C ASN A 283 -3.43 31.82 -19.26
N PRO A 284 -3.25 32.80 -20.16
CA PRO A 284 -2.61 32.57 -21.44
C PRO A 284 -1.15 32.16 -21.23
N GLY A 285 -0.82 30.94 -21.65
CA GLY A 285 0.54 30.45 -21.63
C GLY A 285 0.91 29.54 -20.44
N ALA A 286 0.01 29.28 -19.52
CA ALA A 286 0.28 28.35 -18.42
C ALA A 286 -0.96 27.59 -17.97
N LEU A 287 -0.81 26.31 -17.71
CA LEU A 287 -1.79 25.49 -17.01
C LEU A 287 -1.33 25.41 -15.53
N GLY A 288 -2.06 26.08 -14.63
CA GLY A 288 -1.69 26.05 -13.20
C GLY A 288 -0.27 26.54 -12.89
N GLY A 289 0.25 27.52 -13.65
CA GLY A 289 1.62 28.00 -13.51
C GLY A 289 2.68 27.21 -14.29
N VAL A 290 2.29 26.17 -14.99
CA VAL A 290 3.20 25.37 -15.84
C VAL A 290 3.37 26.06 -17.19
N PRO A 291 4.60 26.37 -17.66
CA PRO A 291 4.82 27.00 -18.95
C PRO A 291 4.39 26.08 -20.10
N THR A 292 3.74 26.65 -21.09
CA THR A 292 3.41 25.96 -22.34
C THR A 292 4.64 25.66 -23.17
N ALA A 293 4.57 24.62 -23.99
CA ALA A 293 5.60 24.36 -24.99
C ALA A 293 5.59 25.48 -26.04
N VAL A 294 6.70 26.19 -26.18
CA VAL A 294 6.84 27.34 -27.10
C VAL A 294 7.31 26.93 -28.50
N HIS A 295 7.64 25.64 -28.68
CA HIS A 295 8.12 25.13 -29.97
C HIS A 295 6.97 24.82 -30.92
N ASN A 296 7.24 24.92 -32.22
CA ASN A 296 6.31 24.40 -33.23
C ASN A 296 6.35 22.86 -33.25
N LEU A 297 5.41 22.25 -32.56
CA LEU A 297 5.31 20.79 -32.38
C LEU A 297 4.93 20.04 -33.66
N SER A 298 4.56 20.73 -34.77
CA SER A 298 4.38 20.09 -36.05
C SER A 298 5.72 19.64 -36.67
N GLN A 299 6.82 20.27 -36.25
CA GLN A 299 8.14 19.90 -36.74
C GLN A 299 8.69 18.66 -35.98
N PRO A 300 9.14 17.61 -36.70
CA PRO A 300 9.61 16.35 -36.09
C PRO A 300 10.69 16.51 -35.02
N ARG A 301 11.59 17.48 -35.19
CA ARG A 301 12.70 17.75 -34.21
C ARG A 301 12.22 18.15 -32.84
N PHE A 302 11.00 18.68 -32.68
CA PHE A 302 10.43 19.11 -31.42
C PHE A 302 9.46 18.09 -30.80
N ARG A 303 9.29 16.91 -31.41
CA ARG A 303 8.39 15.87 -30.90
C ARG A 303 8.98 15.02 -29.78
N ASN A 304 10.29 15.08 -29.56
CA ASN A 304 10.91 14.41 -28.42
C ASN A 304 11.61 15.47 -27.55
N CYS A 305 10.92 15.93 -26.53
CA CYS A 305 11.37 17.01 -25.63
C CYS A 305 12.71 16.66 -24.97
N THR A 306 12.91 15.40 -24.59
CA THR A 306 14.13 14.96 -23.88
C THR A 306 15.36 14.86 -24.78
N THR A 307 15.25 15.07 -26.08
CA THR A 307 16.43 15.22 -26.95
C THR A 307 17.23 16.46 -26.58
N CYS A 308 16.54 17.55 -26.19
CA CYS A 308 17.16 18.79 -25.77
C CYS A 308 17.08 18.99 -24.26
N HIS A 309 15.91 18.77 -23.65
CA HIS A 309 15.70 18.87 -22.19
C HIS A 309 16.23 17.62 -21.47
N GLN A 310 17.55 17.46 -21.44
CA GLN A 310 18.19 16.21 -20.95
C GLN A 310 18.19 16.09 -19.43
N LYS A 311 18.12 17.19 -18.71
CA LYS A 311 18.16 17.26 -17.24
C LYS A 311 16.76 17.43 -16.64
N ILE A 312 15.80 16.68 -17.14
CA ILE A 312 14.39 16.81 -16.76
C ILE A 312 14.12 16.60 -15.28
N HIS A 313 15.01 15.93 -14.54
CA HIS A 313 14.89 15.75 -13.10
C HIS A 313 15.41 16.96 -12.30
N GLY A 314 16.21 17.82 -12.93
CA GLY A 314 16.80 19.02 -12.35
C GLY A 314 18.18 19.31 -12.93
N SER A 315 18.56 20.59 -12.98
CA SER A 315 19.83 21.07 -13.51
C SER A 315 20.47 22.09 -12.56
N ASN A 316 21.78 22.07 -12.50
CA ASN A 316 22.57 23.11 -11.82
C ASN A 316 23.13 24.15 -12.79
N ALA A 317 22.90 24.00 -14.09
CA ALA A 317 23.50 24.82 -15.13
C ALA A 317 22.47 25.59 -15.98
N ASP A 318 21.26 25.07 -16.15
CA ASP A 318 20.33 25.61 -17.13
C ASP A 318 18.87 25.56 -16.63
N ARG A 319 18.20 26.72 -16.68
CA ARG A 319 16.80 26.87 -16.28
C ARG A 319 15.83 26.08 -17.17
N GLY A 320 16.17 25.92 -18.45
CA GLY A 320 15.41 25.12 -19.40
C GLY A 320 15.66 23.62 -19.29
N LEU A 321 16.45 23.18 -18.31
CA LEU A 321 16.81 21.79 -18.09
C LEU A 321 17.50 21.12 -19.29
N LEU A 322 18.24 21.90 -20.09
CA LEU A 322 18.92 21.41 -21.29
C LEU A 322 20.20 20.64 -20.95
N ARG A 323 20.90 21.00 -19.85
CA ARG A 323 22.19 20.43 -19.41
C ARG A 323 22.22 20.14 -17.92
#